data_deffd0825efddd608d81e32ef65c2386
#
_entry.id   deffd0825efddd608d81e32ef65c2386
#
_cell.length_a   1.000
_cell.length_b   1.000
_cell.length_c   1.000
_cell.angle_alpha   90.00
_cell.angle_beta   90.00
_cell.angle_gamma   90.00
#
_symmetry.space_group_name_H-M   'P 1'
#
loop_
_entity.id
_entity.type
_entity.pdbx_description
1 polymer ?
#
loop_
_entity_poly.entity_id
_entity_poly.type
_entity_poly.pdbx_seq_one_letter_code
_entity_poly.pdbx_strand_id
1 'polypeptide(L)'
;MAITTNHTIDTTLRKAIDYILNPDKTDAKLLVHAYACTPEIADIEFDCTREHAYNKGEHLARHIIQAFSPGETTPEQAHEIGKRFADELLGGKFEYILTTHIDKGHIHNHIICNDVSFVDYKHIHINEKWYNHSRRINDRLCKEYGLSVVEPNAERKNKNTKYENKPTSWRAKLKTEIDKIIPQVKDFEDFLRLMELQGYEIKRGQYISVRAKGQERFI
;
A
#
# COMPACT_ATOMS: atom_id res chain seq x y z
N MET A 1 7.18 -13.18 -12.20
CA MET A 1 6.09 -13.14 -11.19
C MET A 1 5.76 -11.69 -10.89
N ALA A 2 4.52 -11.25 -11.14
CA ALA A 2 4.12 -9.88 -10.84
C ALA A 2 3.52 -9.78 -9.42
N ILE A 3 3.91 -8.73 -8.70
CA ILE A 3 3.42 -8.42 -7.35
C ILE A 3 2.78 -7.03 -7.38
N THR A 4 1.62 -6.88 -6.76
CA THR A 4 0.94 -5.60 -6.63
C THR A 4 1.01 -5.07 -5.20
N THR A 5 1.30 -3.78 -5.05
CA THR A 5 1.21 -3.04 -3.78
C THR A 5 0.37 -1.78 -3.96
N ASN A 6 -0.23 -1.29 -2.89
CA ASN A 6 -1.04 -0.07 -2.91
C ASN A 6 -0.66 0.84 -1.75
N HIS A 7 -0.52 2.13 -2.04
CA HIS A 7 -0.18 3.19 -1.11
C HIS A 7 -1.17 4.35 -1.24
N THR A 8 -1.40 5.09 -0.17
CA THR A 8 -2.17 6.33 -0.19
C THR A 8 -1.27 7.52 -0.53
N ILE A 9 -1.82 8.50 -1.23
CA ILE A 9 -1.21 9.81 -1.43
C ILE A 9 -2.10 10.82 -0.71
N ASP A 10 -1.60 11.39 0.39
CA ASP A 10 -2.38 12.25 1.28
C ASP A 10 -1.98 13.74 1.14
N THR A 11 -0.80 13.95 0.59
CA THR A 11 -0.26 15.31 0.42
C THR A 11 0.52 15.46 -0.90
N THR A 12 1.21 15.85 -1.44
CA THR A 12 2.18 15.92 -2.57
C THR A 12 1.77 15.17 -3.84
N LEU A 13 0.47 15.18 -4.21
CA LEU A 13 -0.03 14.49 -5.42
C LEU A 13 0.76 14.92 -6.68
N ARG A 14 0.99 16.22 -6.88
CA ARG A 14 1.77 16.74 -8.00
C ARG A 14 3.17 16.13 -8.08
N LYS A 15 3.87 16.04 -6.94
CA LYS A 15 5.22 15.44 -6.90
C LYS A 15 5.20 13.95 -7.22
N ALA A 16 4.16 13.24 -6.81
CA ALA A 16 4.01 11.83 -7.12
C ALA A 16 3.76 11.61 -8.62
N ILE A 17 2.94 12.45 -9.24
CA ILE A 17 2.69 12.43 -10.69
C ILE A 17 3.97 12.78 -11.45
N ASP A 18 4.68 13.84 -11.09
CA ASP A 18 5.95 14.24 -11.72
C ASP A 18 7.01 13.11 -11.62
N TYR A 19 7.04 12.40 -10.49
CA TYR A 19 7.96 11.27 -10.31
C TYR A 19 7.69 10.13 -11.28
N ILE A 20 6.41 9.75 -11.45
CA ILE A 20 6.08 8.63 -12.35
C ILE A 20 6.17 9.04 -13.83
N LEU A 21 5.99 10.33 -14.15
CA LEU A 21 6.08 10.87 -15.51
C LEU A 21 7.51 11.18 -15.94
N ASN A 22 8.53 10.91 -15.12
CA ASN A 22 9.91 11.22 -15.45
C ASN A 22 10.33 10.51 -16.76
N PRO A 23 10.71 11.27 -17.81
CA PRO A 23 11.04 10.70 -19.13
C PRO A 23 12.26 9.76 -19.10
N ASP A 24 13.20 9.96 -18.18
CA ASP A 24 14.37 9.09 -18.03
C ASP A 24 14.01 7.66 -17.54
N LYS A 25 12.79 7.49 -17.02
CA LYS A 25 12.28 6.22 -16.48
C LYS A 25 11.28 5.54 -17.39
N THR A 26 10.64 6.29 -18.29
CA THR A 26 9.48 5.87 -19.08
C THR A 26 9.76 5.81 -20.58
N ASP A 27 11.01 5.58 -20.96
CA ASP A 27 11.43 5.58 -22.39
C ASP A 27 10.95 6.84 -23.13
N ALA A 28 11.39 8.02 -22.67
CA ALA A 28 10.99 9.32 -23.20
C ALA A 28 9.45 9.53 -23.25
N LYS A 29 8.70 8.98 -22.28
CA LYS A 29 7.23 9.02 -22.18
C LYS A 29 6.47 8.14 -23.17
N LEU A 30 7.11 7.24 -23.90
CA LEU A 30 6.41 6.26 -24.76
C LEU A 30 5.56 5.28 -23.93
N LEU A 31 5.97 5.01 -22.69
CA LEU A 31 5.30 4.08 -21.77
C LEU A 31 4.43 4.83 -20.75
N VAL A 32 3.63 5.78 -21.22
CA VAL A 32 2.68 6.57 -20.43
C VAL A 32 1.28 6.41 -21.02
N HIS A 33 0.30 6.12 -20.17
CA HIS A 33 -1.11 6.08 -20.51
C HIS A 33 -1.92 6.83 -19.45
N ALA A 34 -2.96 7.53 -19.88
CA ALA A 34 -3.90 8.18 -18.98
C ALA A 34 -5.34 7.84 -19.38
N TYR A 35 -6.21 7.75 -18.40
CA TYR A 35 -7.63 7.52 -18.58
C TYR A 35 -8.44 8.62 -17.89
N ALA A 36 -9.31 9.27 -18.65
CA ALA A 36 -10.19 10.35 -18.22
C ALA A 36 -9.46 11.55 -17.57
N CYS A 37 -8.14 11.69 -17.81
CA CYS A 37 -7.34 12.84 -17.36
C CYS A 37 -6.18 13.12 -18.30
N THR A 38 -5.59 14.31 -18.15
CA THR A 38 -4.40 14.77 -18.88
C THR A 38 -3.19 14.67 -17.96
N PRO A 39 -2.14 13.89 -18.27
CA PRO A 39 -1.02 13.65 -17.35
C PRO A 39 -0.39 14.90 -16.75
N GLU A 40 -0.26 15.97 -17.56
CA GLU A 40 0.40 17.21 -17.17
C GLU A 40 -0.39 18.03 -16.13
N ILE A 41 -1.71 17.86 -16.04
CA ILE A 41 -2.61 18.60 -15.17
C ILE A 41 -3.52 17.69 -14.33
N ALA A 42 -3.21 16.40 -14.26
CA ALA A 42 -4.07 15.43 -13.60
C ALA A 42 -4.29 15.68 -12.10
N ASP A 43 -3.35 16.36 -11.42
CA ASP A 43 -3.53 16.79 -10.04
C ASP A 43 -4.71 17.76 -9.90
N ILE A 44 -4.85 18.70 -10.85
CA ILE A 44 -5.96 19.67 -10.90
C ILE A 44 -7.27 18.96 -11.27
N GLU A 45 -7.25 18.08 -12.27
CA GLU A 45 -8.44 17.34 -12.70
C GLU A 45 -8.96 16.41 -11.59
N PHE A 46 -8.04 15.74 -10.85
CA PHE A 46 -8.39 14.94 -9.68
C PHE A 46 -9.00 15.80 -8.57
N ASP A 47 -8.48 17.00 -8.34
CA ASP A 47 -9.03 17.95 -7.37
C ASP A 47 -10.45 18.37 -7.76
N CYS A 48 -10.69 18.69 -9.03
CA CYS A 48 -12.02 19.04 -9.53
C CYS A 48 -13.03 17.91 -9.28
N THR A 49 -12.66 16.65 -9.53
CA THR A 49 -13.54 15.51 -9.23
C THR A 49 -13.77 15.36 -7.72
N ARG A 50 -12.73 15.52 -6.89
CA ARG A 50 -12.85 15.39 -5.44
C ARG A 50 -13.70 16.48 -4.79
N GLU A 51 -13.77 17.67 -5.37
CA GLU A 51 -14.65 18.75 -4.89
C GLU A 51 -16.13 18.35 -4.90
N HIS A 52 -16.52 17.42 -5.77
CA HIS A 52 -17.88 16.89 -5.86
C HIS A 52 -18.15 15.73 -4.91
N ALA A 53 -17.14 15.24 -4.21
CA ALA A 53 -17.31 14.12 -3.26
C ALA A 53 -18.21 14.51 -2.09
N TYR A 54 -19.04 13.56 -1.66
CA TYR A 54 -19.94 13.75 -0.52
C TYR A 54 -19.21 14.03 0.79
N ASN A 55 -18.01 13.47 0.94
CA ASN A 55 -17.09 13.69 2.05
C ASN A 55 -15.71 14.02 1.51
N LYS A 56 -15.01 14.95 2.14
CA LYS A 56 -13.67 15.37 1.65
C LYS A 56 -12.59 14.31 1.78
N GLY A 57 -12.78 13.19 2.46
CA GLY A 57 -11.80 12.13 2.62
C GLY A 57 -10.40 12.62 3.02
N GLU A 58 -9.54 11.71 3.49
CA GLU A 58 -8.16 12.04 3.87
C GLU A 58 -7.17 11.84 2.72
N HIS A 59 -7.53 11.06 1.70
CA HIS A 59 -6.65 10.67 0.62
C HIS A 59 -6.91 11.44 -0.67
N LEU A 60 -5.84 11.89 -1.30
CA LEU A 60 -5.90 12.60 -2.59
C LEU A 60 -5.98 11.61 -3.75
N ALA A 61 -5.20 10.53 -3.67
CA ALA A 61 -5.10 9.52 -4.71
C ALA A 61 -4.58 8.19 -4.14
N ARG A 62 -4.64 7.15 -4.97
CA ARG A 62 -4.03 5.84 -4.70
C ARG A 62 -2.88 5.60 -5.67
N HIS A 63 -1.78 5.11 -5.14
CA HIS A 63 -0.61 4.70 -5.91
C HIS A 63 -0.48 3.19 -5.87
N ILE A 64 -0.78 2.55 -6.98
CA ILE A 64 -0.67 1.10 -7.16
C ILE A 64 0.60 0.82 -7.94
N ILE A 65 1.43 -0.09 -7.45
CA ILE A 65 2.66 -0.52 -8.12
C ILE A 65 2.50 -2.00 -8.49
N GLN A 66 2.75 -2.32 -9.76
CA GLN A 66 2.79 -3.68 -10.28
C GLN A 66 4.21 -3.98 -10.74
N ALA A 67 4.94 -4.83 -10.02
CA ALA A 67 6.34 -5.14 -10.29
C ALA A 67 6.49 -6.55 -10.88
N PHE A 68 7.29 -6.68 -11.94
CA PHE A 68 7.57 -7.94 -12.63
C PHE A 68 8.94 -8.49 -12.25
N SER A 69 9.14 -9.80 -12.36
CA SER A 69 10.46 -10.41 -12.17
C SER A 69 11.42 -9.98 -13.28
N PRO A 70 12.72 -9.79 -12.96
CA PRO A 70 13.71 -9.43 -13.95
C PRO A 70 13.73 -10.41 -15.14
N GLY A 71 13.71 -9.87 -16.35
CA GLY A 71 13.79 -10.65 -17.60
C GLY A 71 12.54 -11.46 -17.97
N GLU A 72 11.44 -11.32 -17.23
CA GLU A 72 10.21 -12.10 -17.46
C GLU A 72 9.27 -11.47 -18.50
N THR A 73 9.38 -10.17 -18.71
CA THR A 73 8.51 -9.41 -19.63
C THR A 73 9.27 -8.30 -20.34
N THR A 74 8.73 -7.80 -21.45
CA THR A 74 9.22 -6.57 -22.10
C THR A 74 8.50 -5.34 -21.57
N PRO A 75 9.06 -4.13 -21.75
CA PRO A 75 8.42 -2.89 -21.34
C PRO A 75 7.01 -2.71 -21.93
N GLU A 76 6.83 -3.01 -23.20
CA GLU A 76 5.56 -2.87 -23.91
C GLU A 76 4.53 -3.88 -23.39
N GLN A 77 4.94 -5.13 -23.16
CA GLN A 77 4.07 -6.16 -22.61
C GLN A 77 3.65 -5.80 -21.17
N ALA A 78 4.58 -5.32 -20.35
CA ALA A 78 4.29 -4.86 -19.01
C ALA A 78 3.30 -3.68 -19.00
N HIS A 79 3.48 -2.74 -19.93
CA HIS A 79 2.59 -1.59 -20.11
C HIS A 79 1.17 -2.02 -20.46
N GLU A 80 1.03 -2.92 -21.44
CA GLU A 80 -0.27 -3.45 -21.85
C GLU A 80 -0.97 -4.22 -20.71
N ILE A 81 -0.22 -5.05 -19.96
CA ILE A 81 -0.75 -5.73 -18.78
C ILE A 81 -1.20 -4.71 -17.74
N GLY A 82 -0.41 -3.65 -17.49
CA GLY A 82 -0.74 -2.58 -16.55
C GLY A 82 -2.00 -1.82 -16.93
N LYS A 83 -2.19 -1.54 -18.22
CA LYS A 83 -3.40 -0.88 -18.73
C LYS A 83 -4.63 -1.74 -18.52
N ARG A 84 -4.61 -3.00 -18.96
CA ARG A 84 -5.72 -3.94 -18.74
C ARG A 84 -6.03 -4.15 -17.26
N PHE A 85 -4.99 -4.21 -16.43
CA PHE A 85 -5.13 -4.32 -14.98
C PHE A 85 -5.83 -3.09 -14.38
N ALA A 86 -5.42 -1.88 -14.75
CA ALA A 86 -6.04 -0.64 -14.28
C ALA A 86 -7.50 -0.52 -14.74
N ASP A 87 -7.78 -0.79 -16.02
CA ASP A 87 -9.12 -0.74 -16.60
C ASP A 87 -10.10 -1.67 -15.86
N GLU A 88 -9.68 -2.91 -15.60
CA GLU A 88 -10.53 -3.88 -14.89
C GLU A 88 -10.68 -3.57 -13.40
N LEU A 89 -9.59 -3.18 -12.73
CA LEU A 89 -9.60 -2.92 -11.29
C LEU A 89 -10.41 -1.68 -10.94
N LEU A 90 -10.29 -0.63 -11.76
CA LEU A 90 -10.94 0.67 -11.54
C LEU A 90 -12.31 0.75 -12.21
N GLY A 91 -12.64 -0.20 -13.09
CA GLY A 91 -13.95 -0.36 -13.72
C GLY A 91 -14.41 0.84 -14.54
N GLY A 92 -13.48 1.64 -15.08
CA GLY A 92 -13.78 2.84 -15.87
C GLY A 92 -14.40 3.99 -15.08
N LYS A 93 -14.23 4.02 -13.75
CA LYS A 93 -14.90 5.01 -12.87
C LYS A 93 -13.95 6.06 -12.29
N PHE A 94 -12.67 5.85 -12.38
CA PHE A 94 -11.65 6.70 -11.76
C PHE A 94 -10.67 7.18 -12.81
N GLU A 95 -10.32 8.47 -12.74
CA GLU A 95 -9.19 8.98 -13.50
C GLU A 95 -7.91 8.30 -13.03
N TYR A 96 -7.03 7.95 -13.96
CA TYR A 96 -5.73 7.40 -13.59
C TYR A 96 -4.64 7.72 -14.62
N ILE A 97 -3.40 7.71 -14.14
CA ILE A 97 -2.19 7.72 -14.96
C ILE A 97 -1.46 6.41 -14.71
N LEU A 98 -1.08 5.74 -15.79
CA LEU A 98 -0.21 4.57 -15.79
C LEU A 98 1.13 4.92 -16.44
N THR A 99 2.22 4.55 -15.79
CA THR A 99 3.56 4.62 -16.38
C THR A 99 4.29 3.29 -16.16
N THR A 100 5.13 2.92 -17.11
CA THR A 100 6.00 1.76 -16.99
C THR A 100 7.45 2.22 -16.88
N HIS A 101 8.09 1.91 -15.76
CA HIS A 101 9.47 2.26 -15.46
C HIS A 101 10.41 1.10 -15.81
N ILE A 102 11.55 1.45 -16.41
CA ILE A 102 12.58 0.51 -16.90
C ILE A 102 13.96 0.74 -16.24
N ASP A 103 14.05 1.67 -15.26
CA ASP A 103 15.32 2.19 -14.72
C ASP A 103 16.02 1.27 -13.69
N LYS A 104 15.35 0.24 -13.14
CA LYS A 104 15.84 -0.51 -11.97
C LYS A 104 16.12 -1.99 -12.21
N GLY A 105 16.59 -2.40 -13.37
CA GLY A 105 16.89 -3.82 -13.63
C GLY A 105 15.68 -4.77 -13.54
N HIS A 106 14.50 -4.26 -13.21
CA HIS A 106 13.22 -4.94 -13.29
C HIS A 106 12.14 -3.93 -13.72
N ILE A 107 11.22 -4.41 -14.53
CA ILE A 107 10.13 -3.59 -15.06
C ILE A 107 9.04 -3.48 -14.02
N HIS A 108 8.48 -2.28 -13.83
CA HIS A 108 7.37 -2.05 -12.94
C HIS A 108 6.44 -0.95 -13.42
N ASN A 109 5.16 -1.16 -13.25
CA ASN A 109 4.11 -0.20 -13.55
C ASN A 109 3.79 0.61 -12.29
N HIS A 110 3.61 1.92 -12.48
CA HIS A 110 3.03 2.82 -11.51
C HIS A 110 1.67 3.28 -12.00
N ILE A 111 0.63 3.09 -11.21
CA ILE A 111 -0.72 3.56 -11.50
C ILE A 111 -1.10 4.52 -10.37
N ILE A 112 -1.27 5.80 -10.70
CA ILE A 112 -1.85 6.79 -9.77
C ILE A 112 -3.27 7.04 -10.22
N CYS A 113 -4.25 6.68 -9.39
CA CYS A 113 -5.66 6.94 -9.65
C CYS A 113 -6.26 7.87 -8.60
N ASN A 114 -7.25 8.65 -9.01
CA ASN A 114 -8.03 9.48 -8.09
C ASN A 114 -8.66 8.61 -7.00
N ASP A 115 -8.74 9.12 -5.77
CA ASP A 115 -9.45 8.43 -4.67
C ASP A 115 -10.97 8.54 -4.81
N VAL A 116 -11.47 9.45 -5.63
CA VAL A 116 -12.90 9.70 -5.88
C VAL A 116 -13.27 9.33 -7.31
N SER A 117 -14.36 8.63 -7.48
CA SER A 117 -14.93 8.28 -8.78
C SER A 117 -15.58 9.50 -9.43
N PHE A 118 -15.30 9.75 -10.72
CA PHE A 118 -15.96 10.82 -11.49
C PHE A 118 -17.37 10.44 -11.95
N VAL A 119 -17.81 9.19 -11.70
CA VAL A 119 -19.14 8.70 -12.09
C VAL A 119 -20.17 8.90 -10.98
N ASP A 120 -19.82 8.56 -9.75
CA ASP A 120 -20.73 8.57 -8.61
C ASP A 120 -20.19 9.35 -7.39
N TYR A 121 -19.04 9.99 -7.54
CA TYR A 121 -18.35 10.84 -6.55
C TYR A 121 -18.10 10.16 -5.20
N LYS A 122 -17.96 8.82 -5.24
CA LYS A 122 -17.65 8.02 -4.07
C LYS A 122 -16.17 7.71 -3.99
N HIS A 123 -15.66 7.66 -2.76
CA HIS A 123 -14.29 7.21 -2.51
C HIS A 123 -14.09 5.74 -2.87
N ILE A 124 -12.89 5.43 -3.35
CA ILE A 124 -12.47 4.05 -3.56
C ILE A 124 -12.40 3.32 -2.21
N HIS A 125 -13.13 2.21 -2.08
CA HIS A 125 -13.19 1.45 -0.84
C HIS A 125 -12.20 0.29 -0.87
N ILE A 126 -11.04 0.49 -0.22
CA ILE A 126 -9.96 -0.51 -0.16
C ILE A 126 -10.09 -1.34 1.10
N ASN A 127 -10.40 -2.62 0.92
CA ASN A 127 -10.52 -3.62 1.97
C ASN A 127 -9.92 -4.97 1.50
N GLU A 128 -10.01 -5.99 2.31
CA GLU A 128 -9.48 -7.32 1.97
C GLU A 128 -10.09 -7.89 0.67
N LYS A 129 -11.38 -7.63 0.40
CA LYS A 129 -12.03 -8.07 -0.85
C LYS A 129 -11.43 -7.37 -2.06
N TRP A 130 -11.12 -6.08 -1.95
CA TRP A 130 -10.46 -5.31 -2.99
C TRP A 130 -9.05 -5.84 -3.27
N TYR A 131 -8.24 -6.10 -2.23
CA TYR A 131 -6.92 -6.70 -2.40
C TYR A 131 -6.98 -8.09 -3.06
N ASN A 132 -7.93 -8.92 -2.65
CA ASN A 132 -8.11 -10.25 -3.24
C ASN A 132 -8.60 -10.16 -4.70
N HIS A 133 -9.41 -9.15 -5.04
CA HIS A 133 -9.85 -8.88 -6.41
C HIS A 133 -8.68 -8.41 -7.28
N SER A 134 -7.90 -7.43 -6.81
CA SER A 134 -6.69 -6.94 -7.46
C SER A 134 -5.70 -8.08 -7.78
N ARG A 135 -5.42 -8.97 -6.81
CA ARG A 135 -4.56 -10.13 -7.04
C ARG A 135 -5.11 -11.07 -8.10
N ARG A 136 -6.41 -11.38 -8.07
CA ARG A 136 -7.03 -12.27 -9.07
C ARG A 136 -6.92 -11.72 -10.48
N ILE A 137 -7.15 -10.42 -10.67
CA ILE A 137 -6.96 -9.77 -11.96
C ILE A 137 -5.49 -9.88 -12.39
N ASN A 138 -4.56 -9.49 -11.52
CA ASN A 138 -3.13 -9.54 -11.79
C ASN A 138 -2.66 -10.95 -12.18
N ASP A 139 -3.02 -11.97 -11.40
CA ASP A 139 -2.58 -13.34 -11.62
C ASP A 139 -3.18 -13.93 -12.91
N ARG A 140 -4.45 -13.60 -13.22
CA ARG A 140 -5.08 -14.00 -14.47
C ARG A 140 -4.39 -13.36 -15.67
N LEU A 141 -4.15 -12.06 -15.65
CA LEU A 141 -3.46 -11.35 -16.73
C LEU A 141 -2.04 -11.90 -16.91
N CYS A 142 -1.28 -12.09 -15.83
CA CYS A 142 0.05 -12.68 -15.93
C CYS A 142 0.02 -14.05 -16.61
N LYS A 143 -0.93 -14.92 -16.25
CA LYS A 143 -1.10 -16.24 -16.91
C LYS A 143 -1.44 -16.11 -18.39
N GLU A 144 -2.32 -15.18 -18.78
CA GLU A 144 -2.68 -14.93 -20.18
C GLU A 144 -1.47 -14.53 -21.03
N TYR A 145 -0.51 -13.81 -20.44
CA TYR A 145 0.73 -13.38 -21.09
C TYR A 145 1.91 -14.35 -20.87
N GLY A 146 1.67 -15.53 -20.28
CA GLY A 146 2.70 -16.55 -20.07
C GLY A 146 3.69 -16.22 -18.95
N LEU A 147 3.36 -15.27 -18.07
CA LEU A 147 4.20 -14.87 -16.95
C LEU A 147 3.92 -15.73 -15.71
N SER A 148 4.93 -15.86 -14.85
CA SER A 148 4.78 -16.59 -13.59
C SER A 148 3.87 -15.84 -12.61
N VAL A 149 3.15 -16.59 -11.78
CA VAL A 149 2.30 -16.05 -10.70
C VAL A 149 2.76 -16.57 -9.34
N VAL A 150 2.38 -15.85 -8.29
CA VAL A 150 2.60 -16.32 -6.91
C VAL A 150 1.61 -17.43 -6.62
N GLU A 151 2.08 -18.69 -6.63
CA GLU A 151 1.24 -19.79 -6.13
C GLU A 151 0.89 -19.53 -4.66
N PRO A 152 -0.42 -19.64 -4.30
CA PRO A 152 -0.83 -19.48 -2.92
C PRO A 152 -0.17 -20.59 -2.09
N ASN A 153 0.90 -20.28 -1.39
CA ASN A 153 1.51 -21.21 -0.46
C ASN A 153 0.48 -21.48 0.65
N ALA A 154 0.03 -22.71 0.79
CA ALA A 154 -0.89 -23.14 1.85
C ALA A 154 -0.35 -22.78 3.26
N GLU A 155 0.97 -22.61 3.38
CA GLU A 155 1.66 -22.18 4.60
C GLU A 155 1.64 -20.66 4.85
N ARG A 156 1.23 -19.83 3.87
CA ARG A 156 1.13 -18.36 4.02
C ARG A 156 -0.14 -17.87 4.73
N LYS A 157 -1.01 -18.76 5.16
CA LYS A 157 -2.05 -18.40 6.12
C LYS A 157 -1.37 -17.88 7.38
N ASN A 158 -1.37 -16.56 7.55
CA ASN A 158 -0.93 -15.84 8.74
C ASN A 158 0.58 -15.67 8.98
N LYS A 159 1.34 -15.04 8.04
CA LYS A 159 2.66 -14.52 8.42
C LYS A 159 2.60 -13.44 9.52
N ASN A 160 1.56 -12.62 9.56
CA ASN A 160 1.40 -11.63 10.63
C ASN A 160 1.11 -12.25 11.99
N THR A 161 0.26 -13.29 12.06
CA THR A 161 -0.01 -14.04 13.30
C THR A 161 1.17 -14.91 13.75
N LYS A 162 2.02 -15.37 12.82
CA LYS A 162 3.20 -16.20 13.19
C LYS A 162 4.31 -15.39 13.88
N TYR A 163 4.43 -14.07 13.59
CA TYR A 163 5.38 -13.18 14.29
C TYR A 163 4.82 -12.67 15.62
N GLU A 164 3.53 -12.40 15.69
CA GLU A 164 2.86 -11.94 16.93
C GLU A 164 2.75 -13.06 17.99
N ASN A 165 2.62 -14.32 17.57
CA ASN A 165 2.40 -15.45 18.48
C ASN A 165 3.66 -16.29 18.77
N LYS A 166 4.86 -15.87 18.36
CA LYS A 166 6.08 -16.54 18.85
C LYS A 166 6.25 -16.15 20.32
N PRO A 167 6.30 -17.13 21.27
CA PRO A 167 6.52 -16.86 22.70
C PRO A 167 7.80 -16.07 22.97
N THR A 168 8.74 -16.08 22.01
CA THR A 168 10.01 -15.39 22.06
C THR A 168 9.97 -13.95 21.54
N SER A 169 8.87 -13.50 20.89
CA SER A 169 8.78 -12.12 20.40
C SER A 169 8.64 -11.13 21.56
N TRP A 170 9.27 -9.95 21.43
CA TRP A 170 9.14 -8.89 22.43
C TRP A 170 7.69 -8.47 22.69
N ARG A 171 6.85 -8.45 21.63
CA ARG A 171 5.41 -8.18 21.77
C ARG A 171 4.69 -9.24 22.57
N ALA A 172 4.98 -10.53 22.36
CA ALA A 172 4.36 -11.60 23.12
C ALA A 172 4.78 -11.55 24.60
N LYS A 173 6.06 -11.30 24.86
CA LYS A 173 6.57 -11.11 26.23
C LYS A 173 5.90 -9.92 26.92
N LEU A 174 5.84 -8.78 26.25
CA LEU A 174 5.20 -7.57 26.74
C LEU A 174 3.71 -7.80 27.04
N LYS A 175 2.98 -8.46 26.12
CA LYS A 175 1.57 -8.80 26.33
C LYS A 175 1.39 -9.69 27.56
N THR A 176 2.21 -10.71 27.71
CA THR A 176 2.14 -11.60 28.91
C THR A 176 2.38 -10.83 30.20
N GLU A 177 3.33 -9.89 30.23
CA GLU A 177 3.56 -9.07 31.43
C GLU A 177 2.44 -8.08 31.69
N ILE A 178 1.88 -7.45 30.66
CA ILE A 178 0.70 -6.58 30.78
C ILE A 178 -0.48 -7.38 31.36
N ASP A 179 -0.76 -8.57 30.83
CA ASP A 179 -1.86 -9.42 31.29
C ASP A 179 -1.68 -9.85 32.76
N LYS A 180 -0.44 -9.96 33.28
CA LYS A 180 -0.16 -10.25 34.69
C LYS A 180 -0.33 -9.02 35.60
N ILE A 181 0.01 -7.82 35.10
CA ILE A 181 0.00 -6.59 35.88
C ILE A 181 -1.40 -6.00 35.98
N ILE A 182 -2.21 -6.07 34.93
CA ILE A 182 -3.56 -5.49 34.87
C ILE A 182 -4.42 -5.85 36.12
N PRO A 183 -4.48 -7.11 36.61
CA PRO A 183 -5.28 -7.45 37.77
C PRO A 183 -4.78 -6.86 39.11
N GLN A 184 -3.54 -6.33 39.14
CA GLN A 184 -2.86 -5.88 40.36
C GLN A 184 -2.91 -4.36 40.53
N VAL A 185 -3.42 -3.62 39.55
CA VAL A 185 -3.38 -2.16 39.50
C VAL A 185 -4.75 -1.54 39.66
N LYS A 186 -4.80 -0.34 40.24
CA LYS A 186 -6.04 0.40 40.47
C LYS A 186 -6.33 1.40 39.35
N ASP A 187 -5.30 1.94 38.76
CA ASP A 187 -5.39 2.92 37.68
C ASP A 187 -4.21 2.82 36.71
N PHE A 188 -4.23 3.66 35.68
CA PHE A 188 -3.23 3.63 34.63
C PHE A 188 -1.84 4.11 35.06
N GLU A 189 -1.73 5.05 35.98
CA GLU A 189 -0.45 5.51 36.52
C GLU A 189 0.21 4.42 37.39
N ASP A 190 -0.58 3.69 38.18
CA ASP A 190 -0.12 2.54 38.94
C ASP A 190 0.36 1.41 38.03
N PHE A 191 -0.32 1.20 36.90
CA PHE A 191 0.12 0.27 35.84
C PHE A 191 1.49 0.65 35.27
N LEU A 192 1.68 1.90 34.88
CA LEU A 192 2.96 2.37 34.34
C LEU A 192 4.10 2.23 35.36
N ARG A 193 3.82 2.56 36.64
CA ARG A 193 4.77 2.41 37.73
C ARG A 193 5.18 0.96 37.95
N LEU A 194 4.24 0.01 37.90
CA LEU A 194 4.55 -1.41 38.03
C LEU A 194 5.36 -1.92 36.83
N MET A 195 5.06 -1.44 35.62
CA MET A 195 5.85 -1.77 34.44
C MET A 195 7.31 -1.29 34.58
N GLU A 196 7.53 -0.07 35.10
CA GLU A 196 8.88 0.45 35.37
C GLU A 196 9.60 -0.38 36.43
N LEU A 197 8.92 -0.80 37.48
CA LEU A 197 9.48 -1.68 38.52
C LEU A 197 9.88 -3.05 37.97
N GLN A 198 9.22 -3.55 36.93
CA GLN A 198 9.57 -4.77 36.22
C GLN A 198 10.72 -4.56 35.21
N GLY A 199 11.30 -3.37 35.15
CA GLY A 199 12.46 -3.05 34.33
C GLY A 199 12.14 -2.66 32.88
N TYR A 200 10.90 -2.24 32.61
CA TYR A 200 10.53 -1.65 31.34
C TYR A 200 10.78 -0.15 31.33
N GLU A 201 11.33 0.35 30.24
CA GLU A 201 11.45 1.79 29.99
C GLU A 201 10.18 2.31 29.33
N ILE A 202 9.61 3.38 29.87
CA ILE A 202 8.37 3.99 29.36
C ILE A 202 8.67 5.37 28.78
N LYS A 203 8.26 5.57 27.53
CA LYS A 203 8.31 6.87 26.87
C LYS A 203 6.88 7.39 26.71
N ARG A 204 6.59 8.54 27.33
CA ARG A 204 5.32 9.25 27.24
C ARG A 204 5.39 10.28 26.12
N GLY A 205 4.50 10.18 25.14
CA GLY A 205 4.35 11.09 23.99
C GLY A 205 2.87 11.14 23.59
N GLN A 206 2.59 11.38 22.31
CA GLN A 206 1.24 11.23 21.77
C GLN A 206 0.69 9.82 22.01
N TYR A 207 1.57 8.81 22.00
CA TYR A 207 1.30 7.43 22.41
C TYR A 207 2.33 6.98 23.44
N ILE A 208 1.95 6.04 24.30
CA ILE A 208 2.89 5.42 25.22
C ILE A 208 3.64 4.33 24.48
N SER A 209 4.96 4.38 24.57
CA SER A 209 5.85 3.39 24.00
C SER A 209 6.66 2.72 25.10
N VAL A 210 6.84 1.42 25.00
CA VAL A 210 7.47 0.60 26.04
C VAL A 210 8.69 -0.13 25.45
N ARG A 211 9.78 -0.24 26.21
CA ARG A 211 10.98 -0.97 25.84
C ARG A 211 11.44 -1.86 26.98
N ALA A 212 11.63 -3.14 26.71
CA ALA A 212 12.20 -4.09 27.66
C ALA A 212 13.74 -4.01 27.69
N LYS A 213 14.35 -4.43 28.80
CA LYS A 213 15.81 -4.55 28.92
C LYS A 213 16.35 -5.49 27.84
N GLY A 214 17.30 -5.02 27.04
CA GLY A 214 17.90 -5.75 25.91
C GLY A 214 17.16 -5.61 24.59
N GLN A 215 16.11 -4.80 24.52
CA GLN A 215 15.41 -4.44 23.31
C GLN A 215 15.98 -3.14 22.74
N GLU A 216 16.25 -3.10 21.42
CA GLU A 216 16.84 -1.90 20.78
C GLU A 216 15.80 -0.80 20.53
N ARG A 217 14.55 -1.16 20.21
CA ARG A 217 13.49 -0.22 19.82
C ARG A 217 12.30 -0.26 20.77
N PHE A 218 11.69 0.90 20.98
CA PHE A 218 10.39 0.98 21.65
C PHE A 218 9.29 0.33 20.79
N ILE A 219 8.31 -0.27 21.44
CA ILE A 219 7.09 -0.85 20.87
C ILE A 219 5.90 0.05 21.22
#